data_b23e5d3c9dd4dc3300a608678f03f19f
#
_entry.id   b23e5d3c9dd4dc3300a608678f03f19f
#
_cell.length_a   1.000
_cell.length_b   1.000
_cell.length_c   1.000
_cell.angle_alpha   90.00
_cell.angle_beta   90.00
_cell.angle_gamma   90.00
#
_symmetry.space_group_name_H-M   'P 1'
#
loop_
_entity.id
_entity.type
_entity.pdbx_description
1 polymer ?
#
loop_
_entity_poly.entity_id
_entity_poly.type
_entity_poly.pdbx_seq_one_letter_code
_entity_poly.pdbx_strand_id
1 'polypeptide(L)'
;MNMQSTDEKYMKEALKQAKKAYALEETPIGCVIVHEGKIIARGYNRRNTDKSPLAHAEISAIKKASKKLGDWRLEECTLYVTLEPCQMCAGAIIQSRIPRVVVGCMNPKAGCAGSVLNLLDVQAFNHQAEVKTKVLEEECSLMMKQFFRELRAKQKMKKKSLFSE
;
A
#
# COMPACT_ATOMS: atom_id res chain seq x y z
N MET A 1 10.26 -6.09 -22.57
CA MET A 1 10.53 -5.31 -21.35
C MET A 1 11.09 -6.25 -20.28
N ASN A 2 12.12 -5.83 -19.56
CA ASN A 2 12.58 -6.62 -18.43
C ASN A 2 11.60 -6.46 -17.24
N MET A 3 11.66 -7.37 -16.28
CA MET A 3 10.79 -7.41 -15.12
C MET A 3 10.89 -6.14 -14.26
N GLN A 4 12.08 -5.56 -14.14
CA GLN A 4 12.31 -4.33 -13.38
C GLN A 4 11.56 -3.14 -13.97
N SER A 5 11.59 -2.97 -15.29
CA SER A 5 10.86 -1.87 -15.95
C SER A 5 9.33 -2.05 -15.84
N THR A 6 8.85 -3.30 -15.84
CA THR A 6 7.44 -3.64 -15.64
C THR A 6 6.99 -3.33 -14.22
N ASP A 7 7.77 -3.69 -13.21
CA ASP A 7 7.46 -3.39 -11.81
C ASP A 7 7.43 -1.88 -11.55
N GLU A 8 8.39 -1.15 -12.10
CA GLU A 8 8.41 0.32 -12.00
C GLU A 8 7.18 0.96 -12.65
N LYS A 9 6.75 0.45 -13.80
CA LYS A 9 5.54 0.91 -14.49
C LYS A 9 4.31 0.81 -13.57
N TYR A 10 4.09 -0.34 -12.94
CA TYR A 10 2.94 -0.53 -12.06
C TYR A 10 3.11 0.19 -10.71
N MET A 11 4.32 0.33 -10.22
CA MET A 11 4.57 1.13 -9.03
C MET A 11 4.26 2.62 -9.26
N LYS A 12 4.53 3.15 -10.45
CA LYS A 12 4.10 4.51 -10.83
C LYS A 12 2.58 4.66 -10.76
N GLU A 13 1.84 3.65 -11.18
CA GLU A 13 0.38 3.66 -11.07
C GLU A 13 -0.08 3.60 -9.60
N ALA A 14 0.61 2.83 -8.75
CA ALA A 14 0.36 2.85 -7.30
C ALA A 14 0.67 4.22 -6.68
N LEU A 15 1.73 4.89 -7.11
CA LEU A 15 2.06 6.27 -6.69
C LEU A 15 0.98 7.27 -7.09
N LYS A 16 0.34 7.11 -8.24
CA LYS A 16 -0.81 7.95 -8.63
C LYS A 16 -1.99 7.79 -7.65
N GLN A 17 -2.20 6.57 -7.16
CA GLN A 17 -3.21 6.32 -6.12
C GLN A 17 -2.80 6.97 -4.79
N ALA A 18 -1.54 6.89 -4.40
CA ALA A 18 -1.02 7.55 -3.22
C ALA A 18 -1.24 9.08 -3.26
N LYS A 19 -1.10 9.70 -4.42
CA LYS A 19 -1.40 11.13 -4.62
C LYS A 19 -2.86 11.47 -4.34
N LYS A 20 -3.79 10.57 -4.65
CA LYS A 20 -5.22 10.75 -4.32
C LYS A 20 -5.44 10.78 -2.80
N ALA A 21 -4.78 9.90 -2.05
CA ALA A 21 -4.80 9.92 -0.59
C ALA A 21 -4.19 11.23 -0.07
N TYR A 22 -3.06 11.65 -0.62
CA TYR A 22 -2.40 12.90 -0.26
C TYR A 22 -3.34 14.11 -0.39
N ALA A 23 -4.07 14.18 -1.50
CA ALA A 23 -5.03 15.26 -1.75
C ALA A 23 -6.18 15.29 -0.73
N LEU A 24 -6.49 14.16 -0.11
CA LEU A 24 -7.48 14.04 0.97
C LEU A 24 -6.88 14.25 2.37
N GLU A 25 -5.63 14.65 2.46
CA GLU A 25 -4.87 14.74 3.73
C GLU A 25 -4.77 13.39 4.48
N GLU A 26 -4.81 12.29 3.74
CA GLU A 26 -4.56 10.95 4.22
C GLU A 26 -3.10 10.57 4.01
N THR A 27 -2.57 9.69 4.86
CA THR A 27 -1.24 9.12 4.64
C THR A 27 -1.14 8.56 3.20
N PRO A 28 -0.18 9.02 2.39
CA PRO A 28 -0.17 8.76 0.95
C PRO A 28 0.31 7.36 0.61
N ILE A 29 -0.60 6.41 0.69
CA ILE A 29 -0.38 5.02 0.35
C ILE A 29 -1.31 4.64 -0.79
N GLY A 30 -0.76 4.08 -1.84
CA GLY A 30 -1.49 3.62 -3.02
C GLY A 30 -1.17 2.17 -3.34
N CYS A 31 -2.14 1.50 -3.95
CA CYS A 31 -2.05 0.10 -4.30
C CYS A 31 -2.73 -0.17 -5.64
N VAL A 32 -2.12 -1.02 -6.46
CA VAL A 32 -2.75 -1.57 -7.65
C VAL A 32 -2.57 -3.08 -7.68
N ILE A 33 -3.54 -3.78 -8.25
CA ILE A 33 -3.48 -5.23 -8.48
C ILE A 33 -3.52 -5.48 -9.97
N VAL A 34 -2.59 -6.30 -10.43
CA VAL A 34 -2.38 -6.65 -11.84
C VAL A 34 -2.70 -8.12 -12.06
N HIS A 35 -3.48 -8.39 -13.09
CA HIS A 35 -3.82 -9.73 -13.58
C HIS A 35 -3.64 -9.76 -15.08
N GLU A 36 -2.92 -10.75 -15.60
CA GLU A 36 -2.64 -10.89 -17.04
C GLU A 36 -2.13 -9.60 -17.70
N GLY A 37 -1.19 -8.92 -17.05
CA GLY A 37 -0.58 -7.69 -17.55
C GLY A 37 -1.47 -6.45 -17.52
N LYS A 38 -2.66 -6.52 -16.88
CA LYS A 38 -3.61 -5.42 -16.78
C LYS A 38 -3.91 -5.08 -15.33
N ILE A 39 -4.00 -3.80 -15.03
CA ILE A 39 -4.48 -3.34 -13.72
C ILE A 39 -5.98 -3.62 -13.64
N ILE A 40 -6.38 -4.45 -12.69
CA ILE A 40 -7.77 -4.82 -12.44
C ILE A 40 -8.38 -4.10 -11.24
N ALA A 41 -7.55 -3.58 -10.34
CA ALA A 41 -8.02 -2.87 -9.16
C ALA A 41 -7.01 -1.81 -8.71
N ARG A 42 -7.54 -0.73 -8.15
CA ARG A 42 -6.79 0.38 -7.57
C ARG A 42 -7.37 0.73 -6.22
N GLY A 43 -6.50 1.08 -5.28
CA GLY A 43 -6.90 1.53 -3.96
C GLY A 43 -5.93 2.56 -3.42
N TYR A 44 -6.40 3.40 -2.51
CA TYR A 44 -5.58 4.35 -1.77
C TYR A 44 -6.13 4.51 -0.36
N ASN A 45 -5.28 4.93 0.56
CA ASN A 45 -5.65 5.05 1.97
C ASN A 45 -6.75 6.10 2.16
N ARG A 46 -7.81 5.72 2.90
CA ARG A 46 -8.97 6.56 3.24
C ARG A 46 -9.38 6.41 4.70
N ARG A 47 -8.46 6.00 5.57
CA ARG A 47 -8.77 5.67 6.98
C ARG A 47 -9.57 6.76 7.69
N ASN A 48 -9.15 8.01 7.59
CA ASN A 48 -9.84 9.13 8.24
C ASN A 48 -11.07 9.56 7.46
N THR A 49 -11.01 9.56 6.13
CA THR A 49 -12.12 9.96 5.25
C THR A 49 -13.31 9.03 5.40
N ASP A 50 -13.09 7.73 5.42
CA ASP A 50 -14.14 6.71 5.56
C ASP A 50 -14.41 6.34 7.03
N LYS A 51 -13.66 6.92 7.98
CA LYS A 51 -13.75 6.62 9.41
C LYS A 51 -13.71 5.12 9.70
N SER A 52 -12.79 4.43 9.03
CA SER A 52 -12.64 2.98 9.10
C SER A 52 -11.19 2.56 9.20
N PRO A 53 -10.82 1.74 10.21
CA PRO A 53 -9.46 1.19 10.29
C PRO A 53 -9.16 0.20 9.17
N LEU A 54 -10.18 -0.29 8.47
CA LEU A 54 -10.04 -1.22 7.34
C LEU A 54 -9.77 -0.50 6.01
N ALA A 55 -9.95 0.81 5.95
CA ALA A 55 -9.86 1.59 4.71
C ALA A 55 -8.40 1.85 4.29
N HIS A 56 -7.60 0.81 4.23
CA HIS A 56 -6.25 0.81 3.67
C HIS A 56 -6.26 0.57 2.16
N ALA A 57 -5.24 1.06 1.48
CA ALA A 57 -5.10 0.94 0.03
C ALA A 57 -5.20 -0.52 -0.45
N GLU A 58 -4.52 -1.43 0.22
CA GLU A 58 -4.46 -2.84 -0.11
C GLU A 58 -5.83 -3.52 0.06
N ILE A 59 -6.53 -3.25 1.16
CA ILE A 59 -7.86 -3.82 1.43
C ILE A 59 -8.85 -3.38 0.34
N SER A 60 -8.84 -2.08 0.01
CA SER A 60 -9.69 -1.54 -1.07
C SER A 60 -9.39 -2.23 -2.41
N ALA A 61 -8.13 -2.37 -2.78
CA ALA A 61 -7.73 -3.00 -4.03
C ALA A 61 -8.11 -4.49 -4.07
N ILE A 62 -7.88 -5.24 -2.98
CA ILE A 62 -8.24 -6.66 -2.88
C ILE A 62 -9.75 -6.84 -3.05
N LYS A 63 -10.57 -6.04 -2.37
CA LYS A 63 -12.04 -6.10 -2.51
C LYS A 63 -12.49 -5.88 -3.95
N LYS A 64 -11.94 -4.88 -4.61
CA LYS A 64 -12.26 -4.56 -6.02
C LYS A 64 -11.79 -5.66 -6.97
N ALA A 65 -10.60 -6.21 -6.78
CA ALA A 65 -10.05 -7.28 -7.61
C ALA A 65 -10.90 -8.55 -7.49
N SER A 66 -11.26 -8.94 -6.28
CA SER A 66 -12.12 -10.10 -6.01
C SER A 66 -13.48 -9.95 -6.68
N LYS A 67 -14.09 -8.78 -6.58
CA LYS A 67 -15.36 -8.47 -7.25
C LYS A 67 -15.22 -8.56 -8.77
N LYS A 68 -14.14 -8.02 -9.33
CA LYS A 68 -13.92 -8.02 -10.78
C LYS A 68 -13.69 -9.42 -11.36
N LEU A 69 -12.92 -10.26 -10.65
CA LEU A 69 -12.65 -11.63 -11.07
C LEU A 69 -13.78 -12.62 -10.69
N GLY A 70 -14.68 -12.22 -9.80
CA GLY A 70 -15.76 -13.08 -9.31
C GLY A 70 -15.25 -14.22 -8.42
N ASP A 71 -14.09 -14.07 -7.81
CA ASP A 71 -13.47 -15.07 -6.93
C ASP A 71 -12.71 -14.37 -5.80
N TRP A 72 -12.71 -14.94 -4.61
CA TRP A 72 -11.89 -14.46 -3.50
C TRP A 72 -10.41 -14.82 -3.66
N ARG A 73 -10.09 -15.81 -4.48
CA ARG A 73 -8.71 -16.20 -4.80
C ARG A 73 -8.15 -15.32 -5.89
N LEU A 74 -7.00 -14.72 -5.61
CA LEU A 74 -6.27 -13.86 -6.55
C LEU A 74 -4.93 -14.51 -6.94
N GLU A 75 -4.97 -15.81 -7.25
CA GLU A 75 -3.80 -16.68 -7.44
C GLU A 75 -2.90 -16.30 -8.61
N GLU A 76 -3.40 -15.55 -9.57
CA GLU A 76 -2.63 -15.11 -10.75
C GLU A 76 -2.38 -13.60 -10.74
N CYS A 77 -2.51 -12.97 -9.57
CA CYS A 77 -2.37 -11.52 -9.42
C CYS A 77 -1.02 -11.14 -8.80
N THR A 78 -0.55 -9.96 -9.15
CA THR A 78 0.53 -9.27 -8.46
C THR A 78 0.00 -8.00 -7.82
N LEU A 79 0.32 -7.79 -6.55
CA LEU A 79 -0.05 -6.59 -5.81
C LEU A 79 1.16 -5.65 -5.73
N TYR A 80 0.95 -4.38 -6.09
CA TYR A 80 1.93 -3.30 -5.99
C TYR A 80 1.45 -2.31 -4.94
N VAL A 81 2.27 -1.99 -3.98
CA VAL A 81 1.95 -1.06 -2.90
C VAL A 81 3.13 -0.13 -2.62
N THR A 82 2.85 1.15 -2.41
CA THR A 82 3.90 2.17 -2.22
C THR A 82 4.60 2.09 -0.87
N LEU A 83 3.92 1.60 0.15
CA LEU A 83 4.47 1.37 1.49
C LEU A 83 4.29 -0.10 1.88
N GLU A 84 5.28 -0.67 2.54
CA GLU A 84 5.22 -2.04 3.09
C GLU A 84 3.93 -2.28 3.86
N PRO A 85 3.18 -3.37 3.58
CA PRO A 85 1.90 -3.64 4.22
C PRO A 85 2.03 -3.89 5.71
N CYS A 86 1.03 -3.41 6.46
CA CYS A 86 0.88 -3.71 7.88
C CYS A 86 0.37 -5.15 8.09
N GLN A 87 0.22 -5.57 9.34
CA GLN A 87 -0.24 -6.93 9.68
C GLN A 87 -1.63 -7.24 9.14
N MET A 88 -2.54 -6.28 9.14
CA MET A 88 -3.91 -6.45 8.59
C MET A 88 -3.85 -6.72 7.07
N CYS A 89 -3.10 -5.90 6.34
CA CYS A 89 -2.98 -6.01 4.89
C CYS A 89 -2.17 -7.23 4.48
N ALA A 90 -1.09 -7.55 5.19
CA ALA A 90 -0.32 -8.78 4.96
C ALA A 90 -1.21 -10.02 5.16
N GLY A 91 -2.02 -10.03 6.20
CA GLY A 91 -3.01 -11.09 6.43
C GLY A 91 -4.02 -11.20 5.29
N ALA A 92 -4.54 -10.07 4.81
CA ALA A 92 -5.47 -10.04 3.68
C ALA A 92 -4.85 -10.58 2.38
N ILE A 93 -3.58 -10.26 2.13
CA ILE A 93 -2.81 -10.78 0.99
C ILE A 93 -2.71 -12.32 1.05
N ILE A 94 -2.38 -12.86 2.21
CA ILE A 94 -2.29 -14.32 2.41
C ILE A 94 -3.67 -14.96 2.26
N GLN A 95 -4.71 -14.37 2.84
CA GLN A 95 -6.08 -14.90 2.73
C GLN A 95 -6.57 -14.91 1.27
N SER A 96 -6.21 -13.92 0.48
CA SER A 96 -6.60 -13.84 -0.94
C SER A 96 -5.70 -14.65 -1.88
N ARG A 97 -4.66 -15.32 -1.37
CA ARG A 97 -3.75 -16.17 -2.15
C ARG A 97 -2.97 -15.42 -3.24
N ILE A 98 -2.68 -14.15 -3.04
CA ILE A 98 -1.83 -13.39 -3.98
C ILE A 98 -0.41 -13.96 -3.93
N PRO A 99 0.16 -14.40 -5.06
CA PRO A 99 1.46 -15.06 -5.07
C PRO A 99 2.65 -14.11 -5.07
N ARG A 100 2.45 -12.83 -5.45
CA ARG A 100 3.54 -11.86 -5.58
C ARG A 100 3.15 -10.48 -5.10
N VAL A 101 4.02 -9.89 -4.28
CA VAL A 101 3.85 -8.53 -3.74
C VAL A 101 5.10 -7.72 -4.06
N VAL A 102 4.90 -6.54 -4.62
CA VAL A 102 5.96 -5.57 -4.93
C VAL A 102 5.76 -4.33 -4.06
N VAL A 103 6.79 -4.00 -3.29
CA VAL A 103 6.77 -2.93 -2.29
C VAL A 103 7.67 -1.78 -2.73
N GLY A 104 7.19 -0.55 -2.57
CA GLY A 104 7.98 0.66 -2.80
C GLY A 104 8.96 0.93 -1.67
N CYS A 105 8.52 1.58 -0.60
CA CYS A 105 9.35 1.81 0.58
C CYS A 105 8.93 0.96 1.78
N MET A 106 9.89 0.72 2.67
CA MET A 106 9.68 -0.09 3.87
C MET A 106 9.10 0.75 5.00
N ASN A 107 8.44 0.08 5.94
CA ASN A 107 7.88 0.69 7.14
C ASN A 107 8.51 0.04 8.38
N PRO A 108 9.58 0.65 8.95
CA PRO A 108 10.31 0.04 10.07
C PRO A 108 9.49 -0.15 11.35
N LYS A 109 8.39 0.62 11.50
CA LYS A 109 7.59 0.62 12.74
C LYS A 109 6.42 -0.36 12.72
N ALA A 110 5.86 -0.66 11.54
CA ALA A 110 4.63 -1.44 11.41
C ALA A 110 4.63 -2.40 10.23
N GLY A 111 5.69 -2.45 9.43
CA GLY A 111 5.75 -3.27 8.23
C GLY A 111 5.84 -4.76 8.53
N CYS A 112 5.04 -5.55 7.82
CA CYS A 112 4.92 -6.99 7.99
C CYS A 112 5.28 -7.79 6.74
N ALA A 113 6.12 -7.21 5.88
CA ALA A 113 6.74 -7.88 4.75
C ALA A 113 8.27 -7.90 4.86
N GLY A 114 8.79 -7.94 6.09
CA GLY A 114 10.20 -8.06 6.40
C GLY A 114 10.74 -7.11 7.48
N SER A 115 10.09 -5.97 7.74
CA SER A 115 10.61 -4.97 8.69
C SER A 115 10.42 -5.38 10.16
N VAL A 116 9.19 -5.44 10.64
CA VAL A 116 8.88 -5.90 12.02
C VAL A 116 8.72 -7.41 12.03
N LEU A 117 7.90 -7.91 11.13
CA LEU A 117 7.66 -9.33 10.89
C LEU A 117 7.63 -9.58 9.39
N ASN A 118 7.74 -10.83 8.98
CA ASN A 118 7.44 -11.26 7.62
C ASN A 118 6.25 -12.23 7.61
N LEU A 119 5.04 -11.69 7.58
CA LEU A 119 3.82 -12.49 7.55
C LEU A 119 3.53 -13.08 6.16
N LEU A 120 4.26 -12.64 5.13
CA LEU A 120 4.10 -13.14 3.77
C LEU A 120 4.90 -14.42 3.51
N ASP A 121 5.79 -14.81 4.43
CA ASP A 121 6.64 -16.00 4.30
C ASP A 121 6.61 -16.88 5.56
N VAL A 122 5.44 -17.08 6.15
CA VAL A 122 5.27 -17.99 7.28
C VAL A 122 4.93 -19.39 6.75
N GLN A 123 5.87 -20.33 6.91
CA GLN A 123 5.73 -21.66 6.32
C GLN A 123 4.57 -22.47 6.90
N ALA A 124 4.14 -22.17 8.12
CA ALA A 124 2.98 -22.80 8.75
C ALA A 124 1.63 -22.33 8.16
N PHE A 125 1.60 -21.24 7.44
CA PHE A 125 0.38 -20.78 6.77
C PHE A 125 0.12 -21.58 5.48
N ASN A 126 -1.13 -21.57 5.03
CA ASN A 126 -1.55 -22.25 3.80
C ASN A 126 -0.98 -21.65 2.52
N HIS A 127 -0.43 -20.43 2.60
CA HIS A 127 0.05 -19.69 1.45
C HIS A 127 1.23 -18.79 1.84
N GLN A 128 2.17 -18.63 0.93
CA GLN A 128 3.25 -17.64 1.02
C GLN A 128 3.23 -16.77 -0.24
N ALA A 129 3.73 -15.55 -0.13
CA ALA A 129 3.89 -14.65 -1.26
C ALA A 129 5.37 -14.32 -1.48
N GLU A 130 5.79 -14.31 -2.74
CA GLU A 130 7.08 -13.75 -3.12
C GLU A 130 7.05 -12.23 -2.93
N VAL A 131 8.05 -11.66 -2.28
CA VAL A 131 8.13 -10.23 -2.00
C VAL A 131 9.33 -9.64 -2.72
N LYS A 132 9.09 -8.62 -3.54
CA LYS A 132 10.12 -7.75 -4.09
C LYS A 132 10.00 -6.36 -3.47
N THR A 133 11.08 -5.87 -2.88
CA THR A 133 11.11 -4.58 -2.18
C THR A 133 11.88 -3.53 -2.96
N LYS A 134 11.76 -2.26 -2.52
CA LYS A 134 12.57 -1.12 -2.99
C LYS A 134 12.37 -0.77 -4.47
N VAL A 135 11.18 -0.99 -4.99
CA VAL A 135 10.80 -0.55 -6.34
C VAL A 135 10.31 0.89 -6.27
N LEU A 136 11.02 1.81 -6.90
CA LEU A 136 10.85 3.27 -6.77
C LEU A 136 10.82 3.73 -5.31
N GLU A 137 11.72 3.16 -4.51
CA GLU A 137 11.82 3.41 -3.06
C GLU A 137 11.95 4.89 -2.73
N GLU A 138 12.77 5.62 -3.49
CA GLU A 138 13.03 7.04 -3.25
C GLU A 138 11.77 7.87 -3.42
N GLU A 139 11.05 7.69 -4.53
CA GLU A 139 9.80 8.41 -4.81
C GLU A 139 8.72 8.10 -3.76
N CYS A 140 8.57 6.84 -3.39
CA CYS A 140 7.62 6.42 -2.36
C CYS A 140 7.98 7.02 -0.99
N SER A 141 9.24 6.95 -0.61
CA SER A 141 9.75 7.48 0.66
C SER A 141 9.65 9.01 0.72
N LEU A 142 9.99 9.73 -0.36
CA LEU A 142 9.90 11.18 -0.41
C LEU A 142 8.45 11.66 -0.24
N MET A 143 7.49 11.01 -0.87
CA MET A 143 6.08 11.35 -0.72
C MET A 143 5.61 11.21 0.72
N MET A 144 6.00 10.14 1.42
CA MET A 144 5.71 9.93 2.83
C MET A 144 6.35 11.00 3.72
N LYS A 145 7.63 11.29 3.50
CA LYS A 145 8.38 12.30 4.27
C LYS A 145 7.78 13.70 4.11
N GLN A 146 7.44 14.08 2.89
CA GLN A 146 6.82 15.37 2.60
C GLN A 146 5.47 15.49 3.30
N PHE A 147 4.63 14.48 3.22
CA PHE A 147 3.33 14.45 3.88
C PHE A 147 3.45 14.67 5.41
N PHE A 148 4.32 13.92 6.08
CA PHE A 148 4.49 14.06 7.53
C PHE A 148 5.13 15.39 7.93
N ARG A 149 6.01 15.94 7.10
CA ARG A 149 6.56 17.28 7.31
C ARG A 149 5.47 18.35 7.28
N GLU A 150 4.59 18.30 6.29
CA GLU A 150 3.47 19.24 6.16
C GLU A 150 2.46 19.07 7.30
N LEU A 151 2.18 17.82 7.70
CA LEU A 151 1.29 17.52 8.81
C LEU A 151 1.80 18.12 10.13
N ARG A 152 3.10 17.96 10.42
CA ARG A 152 3.71 18.55 11.62
C ARG A 152 3.67 20.07 11.59
N ALA A 153 3.89 20.70 10.44
CA ALA A 153 3.79 22.15 10.28
C ALA A 153 2.37 22.66 10.57
N LYS A 154 1.35 21.98 10.05
CA LYS A 154 -0.07 22.31 10.32
C LYS A 154 -0.41 22.15 11.79
N GLN A 155 0.07 21.10 12.46
CA GLN A 155 -0.15 20.89 13.90
C GLN A 155 0.51 21.97 14.76
N LYS A 156 1.72 22.41 14.40
CA LYS A 156 2.39 23.52 15.07
C LYS A 156 1.61 24.83 14.95
N MET A 157 1.08 25.14 13.78
CA MET A 157 0.29 26.34 13.55
C MET A 157 -1.02 26.33 14.35
N LYS A 158 -1.72 25.20 14.40
CA LYS A 158 -2.94 25.02 15.23
C LYS A 158 -2.67 25.25 16.72
N LYS A 159 -1.55 24.72 17.24
CA LYS A 159 -1.15 24.93 18.63
C LYS A 159 -0.87 26.42 18.93
N LYS A 160 -0.16 27.11 18.03
CA LYS A 160 0.11 28.54 18.22
C LYS A 160 -1.15 29.40 18.22
N SER A 161 -2.13 29.11 17.39
CA SER A 161 -3.40 29.85 17.36
C SER A 161 -4.25 29.66 18.63
N LEU A 162 -4.16 28.49 19.25
CA LEU A 162 -4.89 28.18 20.51
C LEU A 162 -4.27 28.87 21.74
N PHE A 163 -3.00 29.28 21.68
CA PHE A 163 -2.31 29.97 22.78
C PHE A 163 -2.16 31.47 22.55
N SER A 164 -2.69 32.04 21.46
CA SER A 164 -2.66 33.47 21.14
C SER A 164 -3.98 34.19 21.43
N GLU A 165 -4.99 33.51 22.00
CA GLU A 165 -6.20 34.06 22.57
C GLU A 165 -6.09 34.09 24.11
#